data_c31a2a5198b34acee6d94dd4a34f1743
#
_entry.id   c31a2a5198b34acee6d94dd4a34f1743
#
_cell.length_a   1.000
_cell.length_b   1.000
_cell.length_c   1.000
_cell.angle_alpha   90.00
_cell.angle_beta   90.00
_cell.angle_gamma   90.00
#
_symmetry.space_group_name_H-M   'P 1'
#
loop_
_entity.id
_entity.type
_entity.pdbx_description
1 polymer ?
#
loop_
_entity_poly.entity_id
_entity_poly.type
_entity_poly.pdbx_seq_one_letter_code
_entity_poly.pdbx_strand_id
1 'polypeptide(L)'
;MTSNDVNPGQSADQSSLQNGAPTPIKVAVLGAAGRMGATVCAAVEAAPDLELVARVDAGDDLSLVAAAGAQVAVDFTVPSVTEDNVHALIDLGVHAVVGTTGWTDESRGRLIAHLGRKAAEGTSVGVLIAPNFGLSAVLAMTFAAKAARYFESAEVIELHHPNKVDAPSGTATHTARAIAKAREEAGLGASPDATESGWEARGAEVDGVRVHAVRLRGLVAHEEILFGNEGEQLVIRQDSFDRVSFMPGVLLGIREIVSRPGLTVGLENVMDLS
;
A
#
# COMPACT_ATOMS: atom_id res chain seq x y z
N MET A 1 42.77 -40.82 -53.01
CA MET A 1 42.85 -41.78 -51.88
C MET A 1 43.09 -40.99 -50.63
N THR A 2 42.09 -40.84 -49.85
CA THR A 2 42.04 -40.81 -48.37
C THR A 2 40.61 -40.45 -47.96
N SER A 3 39.96 -41.41 -47.36
CA SER A 3 38.61 -41.44 -46.86
C SER A 3 38.48 -40.52 -45.63
N ASN A 4 37.45 -39.72 -45.58
CA ASN A 4 36.97 -39.02 -44.41
C ASN A 4 35.90 -39.88 -43.75
N ASP A 5 36.21 -40.45 -42.61
CA ASP A 5 35.25 -41.06 -41.66
C ASP A 5 34.54 -39.94 -40.90
N VAL A 6 33.23 -39.84 -41.10
CA VAL A 6 32.33 -38.99 -40.29
C VAL A 6 31.75 -39.90 -39.20
N ASN A 7 32.07 -39.58 -37.98
CA ASN A 7 31.50 -40.22 -36.79
C ASN A 7 30.08 -39.62 -36.49
N PRO A 8 28.99 -40.39 -36.49
CA PRO A 8 27.68 -39.91 -36.04
C PRO A 8 27.45 -40.37 -34.59
N GLY A 9 27.15 -39.45 -33.70
CA GLY A 9 26.51 -39.81 -32.47
C GLY A 9 27.01 -39.11 -31.21
N GLN A 10 26.46 -37.95 -30.95
CA GLN A 10 26.13 -37.52 -29.59
C GLN A 10 24.80 -36.77 -29.64
N SER A 11 23.73 -37.53 -29.40
CA SER A 11 22.42 -36.96 -29.07
C SER A 11 22.55 -36.28 -27.71
N ALA A 12 22.61 -34.97 -27.68
CA ALA A 12 22.51 -34.20 -26.44
C ALA A 12 21.12 -34.43 -25.84
N ASP A 13 21.14 -34.93 -24.62
CA ASP A 13 19.98 -35.14 -23.76
C ASP A 13 19.30 -33.78 -23.50
N GLN A 14 18.13 -33.57 -24.11
CA GLN A 14 17.29 -32.37 -23.95
C GLN A 14 16.32 -32.51 -22.77
N SER A 15 16.60 -33.31 -21.75
CA SER A 15 15.65 -33.62 -20.68
C SER A 15 15.83 -32.85 -19.36
N SER A 16 16.55 -31.71 -19.32
CA SER A 16 16.83 -31.01 -18.04
C SER A 16 16.50 -29.53 -17.98
N LEU A 17 15.52 -29.03 -18.73
CA LEU A 17 15.00 -27.65 -18.57
C LEU A 17 13.48 -27.62 -18.39
N GLN A 18 12.94 -28.44 -17.49
CA GLN A 18 11.67 -28.11 -16.86
C GLN A 18 11.95 -27.17 -15.68
N ASN A 19 12.16 -25.88 -15.95
CA ASN A 19 11.99 -24.86 -14.93
C ASN A 19 10.52 -24.84 -14.56
N GLY A 20 10.16 -25.52 -13.47
CA GLY A 20 8.81 -25.48 -12.91
C GLY A 20 8.45 -24.01 -12.64
N ALA A 21 7.36 -23.54 -13.24
CA ALA A 21 6.82 -22.23 -12.90
C ALA A 21 6.64 -22.15 -11.38
N PRO A 22 6.99 -21.05 -10.72
CA PRO A 22 6.81 -20.91 -9.27
C PRO A 22 5.34 -21.19 -8.93
N THR A 23 5.11 -21.95 -7.87
CA THR A 23 3.75 -22.26 -7.40
C THR A 23 3.05 -20.94 -7.03
N PRO A 24 1.85 -20.67 -7.56
CA PRO A 24 1.11 -19.45 -7.27
C PRO A 24 0.86 -19.27 -5.77
N ILE A 25 0.93 -18.04 -5.27
CA ILE A 25 0.54 -17.70 -3.90
C ILE A 25 -0.98 -17.82 -3.79
N LYS A 26 -1.46 -18.63 -2.85
CA LYS A 26 -2.89 -18.82 -2.58
C LYS A 26 -3.43 -17.68 -1.73
N VAL A 27 -4.44 -16.99 -2.25
CA VAL A 27 -4.99 -15.76 -1.68
C VAL A 27 -6.46 -15.95 -1.30
N ALA A 28 -6.82 -15.53 -0.09
CA ALA A 28 -8.19 -15.31 0.33
C ALA A 28 -8.51 -13.82 0.35
N VAL A 29 -9.78 -13.45 0.13
CA VAL A 29 -10.23 -12.05 0.22
C VAL A 29 -11.39 -11.96 1.21
N LEU A 30 -11.21 -11.15 2.25
CA LEU A 30 -12.22 -10.80 3.25
C LEU A 30 -12.93 -9.52 2.83
N GLY A 31 -14.27 -9.51 2.91
CA GLY A 31 -15.10 -8.45 2.35
C GLY A 31 -15.20 -8.54 0.83
N ALA A 32 -15.16 -9.75 0.27
CA ALA A 32 -15.10 -10.02 -1.17
C ALA A 32 -16.27 -9.46 -1.97
N ALA A 33 -17.47 -9.41 -1.41
CA ALA A 33 -18.66 -8.82 -2.04
C ALA A 33 -18.67 -7.28 -2.01
N GLY A 34 -17.79 -6.68 -1.20
CA GLY A 34 -17.63 -5.21 -1.14
C GLY A 34 -16.98 -4.64 -2.41
N ARG A 35 -17.12 -3.32 -2.61
CA ARG A 35 -16.57 -2.63 -3.80
C ARG A 35 -15.06 -2.82 -3.98
N MET A 36 -14.28 -2.75 -2.89
CA MET A 36 -12.84 -3.00 -2.95
C MET A 36 -12.53 -4.49 -3.06
N GLY A 37 -13.18 -5.33 -2.23
CA GLY A 37 -12.96 -6.77 -2.25
C GLY A 37 -13.21 -7.41 -3.61
N ALA A 38 -14.28 -7.03 -4.30
CA ALA A 38 -14.57 -7.50 -5.66
C ALA A 38 -13.48 -7.09 -6.67
N THR A 39 -12.93 -5.86 -6.55
CA THR A 39 -11.83 -5.39 -7.39
C THR A 39 -10.54 -6.18 -7.09
N VAL A 40 -10.27 -6.49 -5.81
CA VAL A 40 -9.14 -7.33 -5.41
C VAL A 40 -9.28 -8.74 -5.96
N CYS A 41 -10.47 -9.36 -5.84
CA CYS A 41 -10.72 -10.70 -6.40
C CYS A 41 -10.38 -10.73 -7.90
N ALA A 42 -10.89 -9.77 -8.68
CA ALA A 42 -10.61 -9.69 -10.11
C ALA A 42 -9.12 -9.48 -10.42
N ALA A 43 -8.41 -8.67 -9.62
CA ALA A 43 -6.99 -8.43 -9.80
C ALA A 43 -6.15 -9.69 -9.46
N VAL A 44 -6.50 -10.42 -8.43
CA VAL A 44 -5.82 -11.67 -8.05
C VAL A 44 -6.04 -12.73 -9.13
N GLU A 45 -7.27 -12.88 -9.64
CA GLU A 45 -7.62 -13.83 -10.72
C GLU A 45 -6.89 -13.52 -12.04
N ALA A 46 -6.57 -12.23 -12.29
CA ALA A 46 -5.83 -11.81 -13.48
C ALA A 46 -4.31 -11.97 -13.35
N ALA A 47 -3.78 -12.18 -12.16
CA ALA A 47 -2.35 -12.28 -11.89
C ALA A 47 -1.87 -13.74 -12.01
N PRO A 48 -0.94 -14.06 -12.93
CA PRO A 48 -0.57 -15.45 -13.22
C PRO A 48 0.21 -16.16 -12.09
N ASP A 49 0.74 -15.40 -11.14
CA ASP A 49 1.51 -15.85 -9.99
C ASP A 49 0.69 -15.92 -8.69
N LEU A 50 -0.62 -15.63 -8.77
CA LEU A 50 -1.55 -15.69 -7.64
C LEU A 50 -2.73 -16.62 -7.95
N GLU A 51 -3.31 -17.22 -6.90
CA GLU A 51 -4.49 -18.07 -7.00
C GLU A 51 -5.54 -17.63 -5.97
N LEU A 52 -6.72 -17.20 -6.42
CA LEU A 52 -7.82 -16.86 -5.53
C LEU A 52 -8.51 -18.16 -5.05
N VAL A 53 -8.29 -18.52 -3.77
CA VAL A 53 -8.79 -19.78 -3.20
C VAL A 53 -10.02 -19.62 -2.31
N ALA A 54 -10.28 -18.42 -1.76
CA ALA A 54 -11.46 -18.17 -0.94
C ALA A 54 -11.94 -16.73 -1.06
N ARG A 55 -13.27 -16.56 -1.01
CA ARG A 55 -13.99 -15.30 -0.83
C ARG A 55 -14.77 -15.40 0.47
N VAL A 56 -14.57 -14.46 1.38
CA VAL A 56 -15.15 -14.46 2.72
C VAL A 56 -15.88 -13.14 2.93
N ASP A 57 -17.11 -13.20 3.41
CA ASP A 57 -17.93 -12.04 3.71
C ASP A 57 -18.54 -12.11 5.12
N ALA A 58 -19.35 -11.11 5.48
CA ALA A 58 -19.96 -11.04 6.80
C ALA A 58 -20.86 -12.27 7.06
N GLY A 59 -20.57 -12.98 8.15
CA GLY A 59 -21.29 -14.20 8.56
C GLY A 59 -20.59 -15.51 8.16
N ASP A 60 -19.55 -15.46 7.32
CA ASP A 60 -18.74 -16.63 7.00
C ASP A 60 -17.74 -16.94 8.14
N ASP A 61 -17.38 -18.22 8.28
CA ASP A 61 -16.35 -18.65 9.22
C ASP A 61 -14.95 -18.45 8.63
N LEU A 62 -14.08 -17.74 9.34
CA LEU A 62 -12.70 -17.51 8.91
C LEU A 62 -11.87 -18.80 8.79
N SER A 63 -12.29 -19.90 9.40
CA SER A 63 -11.66 -21.21 9.18
C SER A 63 -11.65 -21.64 7.70
N LEU A 64 -12.56 -21.12 6.89
CA LEU A 64 -12.60 -21.34 5.44
C LEU A 64 -11.31 -20.89 4.75
N VAL A 65 -10.65 -19.84 5.28
CA VAL A 65 -9.37 -19.33 4.75
C VAL A 65 -8.28 -20.41 4.85
N ALA A 66 -8.14 -20.99 6.03
CA ALA A 66 -7.17 -22.07 6.27
C ALA A 66 -7.56 -23.36 5.55
N ALA A 67 -8.85 -23.72 5.54
CA ALA A 67 -9.36 -24.90 4.85
C ALA A 67 -9.11 -24.86 3.33
N ALA A 68 -9.16 -23.66 2.73
CA ALA A 68 -8.80 -23.43 1.33
C ALA A 68 -7.28 -23.43 1.08
N GLY A 69 -6.47 -23.49 2.13
CA GLY A 69 -5.01 -23.48 2.04
C GLY A 69 -4.45 -22.12 1.64
N ALA A 70 -5.15 -21.02 1.97
CA ALA A 70 -4.66 -19.67 1.70
C ALA A 70 -3.36 -19.40 2.46
N GLN A 71 -2.39 -18.78 1.79
CA GLN A 71 -1.14 -18.31 2.37
C GLN A 71 -1.23 -16.84 2.80
N VAL A 72 -2.01 -16.05 2.05
CA VAL A 72 -2.25 -14.63 2.32
C VAL A 72 -3.74 -14.37 2.31
N ALA A 73 -4.23 -13.59 3.25
CA ALA A 73 -5.58 -13.03 3.25
C ALA A 73 -5.53 -11.50 3.08
N VAL A 74 -6.36 -10.98 2.17
CA VAL A 74 -6.50 -9.53 1.95
C VAL A 74 -7.77 -9.06 2.64
N ASP A 75 -7.68 -8.11 3.59
CA ASP A 75 -8.81 -7.57 4.33
C ASP A 75 -9.20 -6.17 3.84
N PHE A 76 -10.37 -6.06 3.21
CA PHE A 76 -11.07 -4.82 2.90
C PHE A 76 -12.49 -4.86 3.50
N THR A 77 -12.59 -5.14 4.78
CA THR A 77 -13.83 -5.15 5.55
C THR A 77 -14.16 -3.76 6.14
N VAL A 78 -14.52 -3.71 7.41
CA VAL A 78 -14.85 -2.47 8.13
C VAL A 78 -14.03 -2.35 9.43
N PRO A 79 -13.81 -1.11 9.95
CA PRO A 79 -12.98 -0.90 11.14
C PRO A 79 -13.40 -1.67 12.38
N SER A 80 -14.69 -2.00 12.51
CA SER A 80 -15.23 -2.70 13.68
C SER A 80 -14.90 -4.18 13.76
N VAL A 81 -14.40 -4.80 12.69
CA VAL A 81 -14.09 -6.24 12.64
C VAL A 81 -12.67 -6.57 12.17
N THR A 82 -11.97 -5.62 11.54
CA THR A 82 -10.68 -5.89 10.91
C THR A 82 -9.61 -6.33 11.91
N GLU A 83 -9.61 -5.80 13.13
CA GLU A 83 -8.65 -6.21 14.17
C GLU A 83 -8.85 -7.68 14.55
N ASP A 84 -10.10 -8.08 14.82
CA ASP A 84 -10.43 -9.46 15.15
C ASP A 84 -10.13 -10.41 14.00
N ASN A 85 -10.43 -10.01 12.76
CA ASN A 85 -10.08 -10.78 11.58
C ASN A 85 -8.58 -11.03 11.49
N VAL A 86 -7.75 -9.99 11.67
CA VAL A 86 -6.29 -10.13 11.58
C VAL A 86 -5.74 -11.01 12.72
N HIS A 87 -6.29 -10.89 13.93
CA HIS A 87 -5.93 -11.79 15.03
C HIS A 87 -6.25 -13.27 14.70
N ALA A 88 -7.42 -13.53 14.12
CA ALA A 88 -7.81 -14.88 13.69
C ALA A 88 -6.89 -15.42 12.57
N LEU A 89 -6.53 -14.59 11.58
CA LEU A 89 -5.59 -14.96 10.52
C LEU A 89 -4.21 -15.33 11.07
N ILE A 90 -3.71 -14.58 12.06
CA ILE A 90 -2.44 -14.89 12.73
C ILE A 90 -2.53 -16.26 13.43
N ASP A 91 -3.65 -16.57 14.11
CA ASP A 91 -3.87 -17.86 14.76
C ASP A 91 -3.92 -19.01 13.76
N LEU A 92 -4.45 -18.76 12.57
CA LEU A 92 -4.50 -19.72 11.45
C LEU A 92 -3.15 -19.85 10.71
N GLY A 93 -2.14 -19.05 11.03
CA GLY A 93 -0.84 -19.05 10.34
C GLY A 93 -0.89 -18.43 8.95
N VAL A 94 -1.86 -17.55 8.66
CA VAL A 94 -2.08 -16.91 7.36
C VAL A 94 -1.56 -15.47 7.41
N HIS A 95 -0.75 -15.07 6.43
CA HIS A 95 -0.30 -13.67 6.28
C HIS A 95 -1.48 -12.75 5.97
N ALA A 96 -1.40 -11.49 6.39
CA ALA A 96 -2.48 -10.53 6.16
C ALA A 96 -2.01 -9.27 5.41
N VAL A 97 -2.81 -8.83 4.43
CA VAL A 97 -2.67 -7.53 3.74
C VAL A 97 -3.95 -6.74 4.02
N VAL A 98 -3.83 -5.65 4.77
CA VAL A 98 -4.96 -4.96 5.36
C VAL A 98 -5.11 -3.56 4.80
N GLY A 99 -6.22 -3.31 4.08
CA GLY A 99 -6.60 -2.00 3.57
C GLY A 99 -7.68 -1.30 4.40
N THR A 100 -8.26 -2.01 5.35
CA THR A 100 -9.25 -1.45 6.27
C THR A 100 -8.56 -0.48 7.23
N THR A 101 -9.12 0.72 7.37
CA THR A 101 -8.61 1.80 8.24
C THR A 101 -9.12 1.66 9.68
N GLY A 102 -8.72 2.60 10.57
CA GLY A 102 -9.18 2.63 11.97
C GLY A 102 -8.17 2.07 12.98
N TRP A 103 -6.97 1.72 12.54
CA TRP A 103 -5.89 1.23 13.41
C TRP A 103 -5.32 2.35 14.28
N THR A 104 -5.26 2.10 15.58
CA THR A 104 -4.64 2.96 16.59
C THR A 104 -3.28 2.42 17.02
N ASP A 105 -2.49 3.20 17.74
CA ASP A 105 -1.22 2.72 18.33
C ASP A 105 -1.47 1.56 19.29
N GLU A 106 -2.58 1.61 20.03
CA GLU A 106 -2.98 0.55 20.96
C GLU A 106 -3.31 -0.76 20.24
N SER A 107 -4.16 -0.72 19.18
CA SER A 107 -4.49 -1.91 18.40
C SER A 107 -3.26 -2.50 17.69
N ARG A 108 -2.38 -1.63 17.14
CA ARG A 108 -1.09 -2.08 16.60
C ARG A 108 -0.19 -2.73 17.65
N GLY A 109 -0.17 -2.19 18.88
CA GLY A 109 0.56 -2.78 20.00
C GLY A 109 0.06 -4.18 20.37
N ARG A 110 -1.27 -4.38 20.40
CA ARG A 110 -1.87 -5.72 20.62
C ARG A 110 -1.46 -6.71 19.52
N LEU A 111 -1.45 -6.24 18.28
CA LEU A 111 -1.07 -7.04 17.12
C LEU A 111 0.41 -7.47 17.18
N ILE A 112 1.32 -6.54 17.49
CA ILE A 112 2.75 -6.83 17.67
C ILE A 112 2.95 -7.88 18.78
N ALA A 113 2.26 -7.74 19.92
CA ALA A 113 2.34 -8.70 21.01
C ALA A 113 1.82 -10.09 20.61
N HIS A 114 0.75 -10.16 19.79
CA HIS A 114 0.23 -11.43 19.27
C HIS A 114 1.20 -12.10 18.32
N LEU A 115 1.72 -11.37 17.33
CA LEU A 115 2.72 -11.86 16.40
C LEU A 115 3.96 -12.40 17.11
N GLY A 116 4.43 -11.68 18.14
CA GLY A 116 5.55 -12.12 18.98
C GLY A 116 5.31 -13.45 19.70
N ARG A 117 4.10 -13.66 20.25
CA ARG A 117 3.73 -14.94 20.89
C ARG A 117 3.73 -16.09 19.87
N LYS A 118 3.10 -15.87 18.71
CA LYS A 118 3.03 -16.88 17.63
C LYS A 118 4.40 -17.25 17.09
N ALA A 119 5.28 -16.25 16.95
CA ALA A 119 6.67 -16.49 16.55
C ALA A 119 7.43 -17.36 17.57
N ALA A 120 7.20 -17.15 18.89
CA ALA A 120 7.78 -17.98 19.94
C ALA A 120 7.22 -19.43 19.92
N GLU A 121 6.01 -19.64 19.40
CA GLU A 121 5.38 -20.95 19.16
C GLU A 121 5.83 -21.60 17.84
N GLY A 122 6.69 -20.94 17.06
CA GLY A 122 7.19 -21.45 15.78
C GLY A 122 6.35 -21.07 14.55
N THR A 123 5.32 -20.22 14.73
CA THR A 123 4.50 -19.71 13.61
C THR A 123 4.94 -18.30 13.23
N SER A 124 5.46 -18.15 12.02
CA SER A 124 5.96 -16.86 11.52
C SER A 124 4.97 -16.28 10.49
N VAL A 125 4.27 -15.22 10.89
CA VAL A 125 3.25 -14.55 10.07
C VAL A 125 3.64 -13.09 9.83
N GLY A 126 3.44 -12.60 8.62
CA GLY A 126 3.57 -11.20 8.27
C GLY A 126 2.20 -10.52 8.16
N VAL A 127 2.09 -9.31 8.67
CA VAL A 127 0.90 -8.45 8.55
C VAL A 127 1.32 -7.11 7.96
N LEU A 128 0.76 -6.75 6.81
CA LEU A 128 0.89 -5.42 6.20
C LEU A 128 -0.39 -4.63 6.46
N ILE A 129 -0.30 -3.52 7.17
CA ILE A 129 -1.38 -2.53 7.27
C ILE A 129 -0.99 -1.34 6.41
N ALA A 130 -1.70 -1.09 5.32
CA ALA A 130 -1.44 0.06 4.46
C ALA A 130 -2.69 0.95 4.36
N PRO A 131 -2.61 2.21 4.84
CA PRO A 131 -3.73 3.15 4.72
C PRO A 131 -3.98 3.59 3.27
N ASN A 132 -3.02 3.36 2.39
CA ASN A 132 -3.11 3.63 0.96
C ASN A 132 -2.32 2.58 0.16
N PHE A 133 -2.97 1.97 -0.84
CA PHE A 133 -2.38 1.03 -1.79
C PHE A 133 -2.12 1.65 -3.18
N GLY A 134 -2.43 2.92 -3.37
CA GLY A 134 -2.12 3.64 -4.62
C GLY A 134 -0.62 3.88 -4.76
N LEU A 135 0.06 3.15 -5.65
CA LEU A 135 1.50 3.31 -5.86
C LEU A 135 1.89 4.75 -6.17
N SER A 136 1.11 5.44 -7.01
CA SER A 136 1.36 6.84 -7.37
C SER A 136 1.30 7.77 -6.14
N ALA A 137 0.32 7.57 -5.24
CA ALA A 137 0.18 8.37 -4.03
C ALA A 137 1.31 8.11 -3.04
N VAL A 138 1.69 6.84 -2.85
CA VAL A 138 2.79 6.45 -1.96
C VAL A 138 4.13 6.98 -2.48
N LEU A 139 4.38 6.87 -3.78
CA LEU A 139 5.59 7.43 -4.42
C LEU A 139 5.62 8.96 -4.32
N ALA A 140 4.49 9.64 -4.62
CA ALA A 140 4.40 11.10 -4.52
C ALA A 140 4.72 11.57 -3.09
N MET A 141 4.14 10.96 -2.08
CA MET A 141 4.40 11.25 -0.67
C MET A 141 5.88 11.00 -0.29
N THR A 142 6.45 9.87 -0.73
CA THR A 142 7.85 9.53 -0.43
C THR A 142 8.82 10.50 -1.10
N PHE A 143 8.59 10.85 -2.36
CA PHE A 143 9.41 11.81 -3.09
C PHE A 143 9.25 13.22 -2.52
N ALA A 144 8.04 13.58 -2.11
CA ALA A 144 7.77 14.86 -1.43
C ALA A 144 8.55 14.99 -0.12
N ALA A 145 8.57 13.96 0.72
CA ALA A 145 9.37 13.96 1.94
C ALA A 145 10.88 14.09 1.64
N LYS A 146 11.37 13.41 0.59
CA LYS A 146 12.78 13.54 0.17
C LYS A 146 13.08 14.96 -0.36
N ALA A 147 12.18 15.55 -1.15
CA ALA A 147 12.34 16.89 -1.72
C ALA A 147 12.23 18.01 -0.68
N ALA A 148 11.34 17.86 0.30
CA ALA A 148 11.02 18.89 1.30
C ALA A 148 12.22 19.47 2.04
N ARG A 149 13.32 18.74 2.13
CA ARG A 149 14.58 19.14 2.78
C ARG A 149 15.35 20.24 2.04
N TYR A 150 15.02 20.49 0.77
CA TYR A 150 15.77 21.36 -0.14
C TYR A 150 14.99 22.62 -0.54
N PHE A 151 13.74 22.75 -0.08
CA PHE A 151 12.85 23.83 -0.50
C PHE A 151 12.40 24.69 0.70
N GLU A 152 12.40 26.00 0.50
CA GLU A 152 11.98 26.98 1.51
C GLU A 152 10.49 26.90 1.81
N SER A 153 9.66 26.62 0.77
CA SER A 153 8.21 26.58 0.87
C SER A 153 7.65 25.24 0.42
N ALA A 154 6.56 24.80 1.06
CA ALA A 154 5.81 23.62 0.68
C ALA A 154 4.32 23.79 0.95
N GLU A 155 3.47 23.45 -0.03
CA GLU A 155 2.01 23.40 0.12
C GLU A 155 1.45 22.14 -0.58
N VAL A 156 0.28 21.67 -0.15
CA VAL A 156 -0.41 20.50 -0.70
C VAL A 156 -1.80 20.91 -1.19
N ILE A 157 -2.20 20.45 -2.38
CA ILE A 157 -3.55 20.63 -2.94
C ILE A 157 -4.14 19.23 -3.18
N GLU A 158 -5.21 18.89 -2.49
CA GLU A 158 -5.94 17.64 -2.70
C GLU A 158 -7.26 17.91 -3.42
N LEU A 159 -7.59 17.06 -4.40
CA LEU A 159 -8.74 17.26 -5.26
C LEU A 159 -9.55 15.96 -5.32
N HIS A 160 -10.82 16.03 -4.88
CA HIS A 160 -11.70 14.88 -4.83
C HIS A 160 -13.10 15.19 -5.33
N HIS A 161 -13.86 14.11 -5.55
CA HIS A 161 -15.30 14.19 -5.86
C HIS A 161 -16.09 14.82 -4.70
N PRO A 162 -17.28 15.43 -4.97
CA PRO A 162 -18.06 16.16 -3.95
C PRO A 162 -18.58 15.30 -2.80
N ASN A 163 -18.63 13.97 -2.96
CA ASN A 163 -19.14 13.05 -1.93
C ASN A 163 -18.07 12.63 -0.90
N LYS A 164 -16.85 13.17 -0.96
CA LYS A 164 -15.82 12.94 0.05
C LYS A 164 -16.12 13.80 1.27
N VAL A 165 -16.27 13.15 2.43
CA VAL A 165 -16.77 13.79 3.66
C VAL A 165 -15.67 14.46 4.48
N ASP A 166 -14.44 13.95 4.43
CA ASP A 166 -13.29 14.51 5.12
C ASP A 166 -12.56 15.55 4.25
N ALA A 167 -12.13 16.64 4.85
CA ALA A 167 -11.25 17.66 4.26
C ALA A 167 -10.38 18.27 5.37
N PRO A 168 -9.04 18.24 5.23
CA PRO A 168 -8.29 17.58 4.17
C PRO A 168 -8.44 16.07 4.16
N SER A 169 -8.12 15.43 3.03
CA SER A 169 -8.09 13.97 2.93
C SER A 169 -7.04 13.36 3.86
N GLY A 170 -7.26 12.11 4.29
CA GLY A 170 -6.27 11.39 5.10
C GLY A 170 -4.90 11.28 4.42
N THR A 171 -4.86 11.06 3.10
CA THR A 171 -3.61 11.02 2.31
C THR A 171 -2.90 12.37 2.34
N ALA A 172 -3.59 13.47 2.04
CA ALA A 172 -3.00 14.80 2.04
C ALA A 172 -2.49 15.22 3.44
N THR A 173 -3.24 14.87 4.50
CA THR A 173 -2.79 15.09 5.88
C THR A 173 -1.51 14.32 6.19
N HIS A 174 -1.42 13.06 5.71
CA HIS A 174 -0.22 12.23 5.90
C HIS A 174 0.97 12.78 5.11
N THR A 175 0.75 13.20 3.85
CA THR A 175 1.76 13.86 3.01
C THR A 175 2.29 15.13 3.68
N ALA A 176 1.41 15.99 4.18
CA ALA A 176 1.80 17.24 4.86
C ALA A 176 2.64 16.96 6.12
N ARG A 177 2.28 15.96 6.93
CA ARG A 177 3.06 15.53 8.09
C ARG A 177 4.44 14.99 7.72
N ALA A 178 4.53 14.19 6.65
CA ALA A 178 5.81 13.66 6.17
C ALA A 178 6.73 14.81 5.68
N ILE A 179 6.18 15.80 4.99
CA ILE A 179 6.89 17.02 4.59
C ILE A 179 7.35 17.80 5.81
N ALA A 180 6.45 18.09 6.78
CA ALA A 180 6.76 18.84 7.99
C ALA A 180 7.91 18.19 8.76
N LYS A 181 7.83 16.88 8.98
CA LYS A 181 8.89 16.10 9.65
C LYS A 181 10.23 16.20 8.93
N ALA A 182 10.24 16.04 7.60
CA ALA A 182 11.48 16.13 6.81
C ALA A 182 12.11 17.52 6.84
N ARG A 183 11.28 18.58 6.87
CA ARG A 183 11.72 19.98 7.01
C ARG A 183 12.29 20.25 8.41
N GLU A 184 11.63 19.77 9.46
CA GLU A 184 12.13 19.86 10.83
C GLU A 184 13.49 19.17 10.99
N GLU A 185 13.63 17.93 10.49
CA GLU A 185 14.90 17.20 10.50
C GLU A 185 16.03 17.89 9.71
N ALA A 186 15.68 18.68 8.70
CA ALA A 186 16.62 19.50 7.93
C ALA A 186 16.91 20.88 8.56
N GLY A 187 16.25 21.22 9.67
CA GLY A 187 16.43 22.49 10.36
C GLY A 187 15.81 23.68 9.61
N LEU A 188 14.84 23.43 8.72
CA LEU A 188 14.13 24.49 7.98
C LEU A 188 13.03 25.13 8.85
N GLY A 189 12.89 26.45 8.72
CA GLY A 189 11.84 27.21 9.37
C GLY A 189 10.45 27.05 8.70
N ALA A 190 9.49 27.85 9.16
CA ALA A 190 8.19 27.97 8.55
C ALA A 190 8.31 28.46 7.10
N SER A 191 7.40 28.01 6.23
CA SER A 191 7.28 28.56 4.87
C SER A 191 6.94 30.05 4.94
N PRO A 192 7.57 30.93 4.12
CA PRO A 192 7.22 32.33 4.07
C PRO A 192 5.74 32.52 3.74
N ASP A 193 5.04 33.30 4.56
CA ASP A 193 3.64 33.68 4.33
C ASP A 193 3.39 35.08 4.94
N ALA A 194 3.19 36.05 4.09
CA ALA A 194 2.90 37.44 4.48
C ALA A 194 1.39 37.74 4.52
N THR A 195 0.54 36.72 4.52
CA THR A 195 -0.91 36.92 4.54
C THR A 195 -1.36 37.47 5.88
N GLU A 196 -1.84 38.71 5.90
CA GLU A 196 -2.32 39.40 7.11
C GLU A 196 -3.85 39.25 7.28
N SER A 197 -4.59 39.10 6.18
CA SER A 197 -6.04 39.02 6.20
C SER A 197 -6.54 38.18 5.02
N GLY A 198 -7.64 37.46 5.21
CA GLY A 198 -8.25 36.64 4.18
C GLY A 198 -9.48 35.90 4.73
N TRP A 199 -10.25 35.35 3.85
CA TRP A 199 -11.47 34.58 4.18
C TRP A 199 -11.14 33.10 4.34
N GLU A 200 -10.23 32.77 5.25
CA GLU A 200 -9.75 31.39 5.42
C GLU A 200 -9.25 30.74 4.09
N ALA A 201 -8.73 31.60 3.17
CA ALA A 201 -8.35 31.19 1.82
C ALA A 201 -7.03 30.40 1.78
N ARG A 202 -6.28 30.38 2.88
CA ARG A 202 -4.97 29.72 3.00
C ARG A 202 -5.05 28.22 3.34
N GLY A 203 -6.25 27.63 3.25
CA GLY A 203 -6.46 26.22 3.54
C GLY A 203 -6.26 25.85 5.01
N ALA A 204 -6.25 24.54 5.29
CA ALA A 204 -5.94 24.01 6.61
C ALA A 204 -4.43 24.00 6.85
N GLU A 205 -4.01 24.17 8.10
CA GLU A 205 -2.61 24.01 8.51
C GLU A 205 -2.42 22.64 9.18
N VAL A 206 -1.47 21.87 8.67
CA VAL A 206 -1.11 20.54 9.20
C VAL A 206 0.39 20.59 9.50
N ASP A 207 0.73 20.68 10.79
CA ASP A 207 2.12 20.71 11.29
C ASP A 207 2.99 21.76 10.56
N GLY A 208 2.41 22.95 10.25
CA GLY A 208 3.09 24.03 9.56
C GLY A 208 3.08 23.95 8.02
N VAL A 209 2.44 22.94 7.43
CA VAL A 209 2.23 22.83 5.98
C VAL A 209 0.79 23.15 5.62
N ARG A 210 0.57 24.04 4.64
CA ARG A 210 -0.77 24.38 4.15
C ARG A 210 -1.32 23.29 3.23
N VAL A 211 -2.59 22.90 3.48
CA VAL A 211 -3.31 21.90 2.70
C VAL A 211 -4.61 22.49 2.18
N HIS A 212 -4.78 22.51 0.87
CA HIS A 212 -5.95 23.03 0.19
C HIS A 212 -6.82 21.88 -0.32
N ALA A 213 -8.14 21.95 -0.08
CA ALA A 213 -9.07 20.90 -0.47
C ALA A 213 -10.04 21.37 -1.56
N VAL A 214 -10.00 20.72 -2.72
CA VAL A 214 -10.92 20.97 -3.84
C VAL A 214 -11.98 19.85 -3.87
N ARG A 215 -13.25 20.22 -3.97
CA ARG A 215 -14.40 19.31 -4.15
C ARG A 215 -15.13 19.68 -5.43
N LEU A 216 -14.94 18.88 -6.49
CA LEU A 216 -15.49 19.18 -7.81
C LEU A 216 -16.02 17.92 -8.49
N ARG A 217 -17.17 18.03 -9.17
CA ARG A 217 -17.71 16.94 -9.98
C ARG A 217 -16.77 16.61 -11.15
N GLY A 218 -16.50 15.33 -11.37
CA GLY A 218 -15.54 14.84 -12.38
C GLY A 218 -14.18 14.47 -11.80
N LEU A 219 -13.84 14.95 -10.60
CA LEU A 219 -12.64 14.50 -9.89
C LEU A 219 -12.89 13.15 -9.20
N VAL A 220 -11.82 12.40 -8.98
CA VAL A 220 -11.83 11.12 -8.22
C VAL A 220 -10.94 11.25 -6.98
N ALA A 221 -9.62 11.13 -7.12
CA ALA A 221 -8.65 11.31 -6.06
C ALA A 221 -7.31 11.76 -6.64
N HIS A 222 -6.94 13.01 -6.38
CA HIS A 222 -5.75 13.62 -6.94
C HIS A 222 -5.04 14.43 -5.86
N GLU A 223 -3.73 14.60 -6.01
CA GLU A 223 -2.92 15.41 -5.11
C GLU A 223 -1.80 16.09 -5.89
N GLU A 224 -1.61 17.39 -5.65
CA GLU A 224 -0.47 18.17 -6.09
C GLU A 224 0.32 18.66 -4.87
N ILE A 225 1.62 18.46 -4.91
CA ILE A 225 2.54 18.88 -3.86
C ILE A 225 3.47 19.93 -4.49
N LEU A 226 3.42 21.12 -3.96
CA LEU A 226 4.14 22.27 -4.47
C LEU A 226 5.33 22.58 -3.57
N PHE A 227 6.50 22.73 -4.15
CA PHE A 227 7.71 23.20 -3.47
C PHE A 227 8.27 24.40 -4.20
N GLY A 228 8.81 25.38 -3.45
CA GLY A 228 9.36 26.58 -4.02
C GLY A 228 10.59 27.09 -3.31
N ASN A 229 11.54 27.59 -4.07
CA ASN A 229 12.66 28.44 -3.69
C ASN A 229 12.62 29.73 -4.53
N GLU A 230 13.50 30.68 -4.23
CA GLU A 230 13.66 31.86 -5.10
C GLU A 230 14.10 31.43 -6.51
N GLY A 231 13.27 31.71 -7.50
CA GLY A 231 13.56 31.45 -8.92
C GLY A 231 13.25 30.04 -9.41
N GLU A 232 12.78 29.12 -8.55
CA GLU A 232 12.43 27.75 -8.97
C GLU A 232 11.21 27.18 -8.26
N GLN A 233 10.56 26.22 -8.89
CA GLN A 233 9.44 25.46 -8.33
C GLN A 233 9.55 23.99 -8.74
N LEU A 234 9.20 23.08 -7.82
CA LEU A 234 8.97 21.67 -8.11
C LEU A 234 7.51 21.32 -7.81
N VAL A 235 6.85 20.66 -8.74
CA VAL A 235 5.50 20.11 -8.55
C VAL A 235 5.55 18.61 -8.69
N ILE A 236 5.03 17.91 -7.66
CA ILE A 236 4.79 16.47 -7.71
C ILE A 236 3.29 16.27 -7.76
N ARG A 237 2.78 15.61 -8.80
CA ARG A 237 1.36 15.34 -8.97
C ARG A 237 1.10 13.85 -9.12
N GLN A 238 0.04 13.37 -8.47
CA GLN A 238 -0.53 12.06 -8.66
C GLN A 238 -2.03 12.15 -8.98
N ASP A 239 -2.50 11.26 -9.83
CA ASP A 239 -3.90 11.15 -10.22
C ASP A 239 -4.37 9.71 -10.14
N SER A 240 -5.43 9.45 -9.39
CA SER A 240 -6.14 8.17 -9.35
C SER A 240 -7.54 8.36 -9.92
N PHE A 241 -7.83 7.69 -11.04
CA PHE A 241 -9.07 7.84 -11.79
C PHE A 241 -10.11 6.76 -11.48
N ASP A 242 -9.67 5.64 -10.89
CA ASP A 242 -10.51 4.49 -10.55
C ASP A 242 -9.90 3.67 -9.41
N ARG A 243 -10.71 2.81 -8.73
CA ARG A 243 -10.24 1.90 -7.69
C ARG A 243 -9.23 0.87 -8.17
N VAL A 244 -9.21 0.57 -9.46
CA VAL A 244 -8.19 -0.30 -10.07
C VAL A 244 -6.78 0.23 -9.83
N SER A 245 -6.60 1.54 -9.64
CA SER A 245 -5.30 2.15 -9.32
C SER A 245 -4.66 1.66 -8.02
N PHE A 246 -5.46 1.09 -7.10
CA PHE A 246 -4.95 0.48 -5.85
C PHE A 246 -4.43 -0.95 -6.06
N MET A 247 -4.86 -1.63 -7.12
CA MET A 247 -4.59 -3.06 -7.29
C MET A 247 -3.10 -3.39 -7.45
N PRO A 248 -2.28 -2.63 -8.19
CA PRO A 248 -0.85 -2.89 -8.23
C PRO A 248 -0.18 -2.90 -6.85
N GLY A 249 -0.58 -2.00 -5.95
CA GLY A 249 -0.07 -1.96 -4.57
C GLY A 249 -0.59 -3.11 -3.71
N VAL A 250 -1.85 -3.52 -3.87
CA VAL A 250 -2.39 -4.71 -3.17
C VAL A 250 -1.63 -5.97 -3.61
N LEU A 251 -1.44 -6.17 -4.91
CA LEU A 251 -0.70 -7.31 -5.46
C LEU A 251 0.77 -7.30 -5.02
N LEU A 252 1.40 -6.12 -4.94
CA LEU A 252 2.73 -5.98 -4.38
C LEU A 252 2.74 -6.42 -2.90
N GLY A 253 1.81 -5.92 -2.10
CA GLY A 253 1.68 -6.31 -0.69
C GLY A 253 1.51 -7.81 -0.49
N ILE A 254 0.70 -8.48 -1.34
CA ILE A 254 0.52 -9.94 -1.32
C ILE A 254 1.85 -10.67 -1.56
N ARG A 255 2.62 -10.24 -2.55
CA ARG A 255 3.90 -10.87 -2.92
C ARG A 255 4.98 -10.69 -1.85
N GLU A 256 5.05 -9.49 -1.28
CA GLU A 256 6.10 -9.12 -0.34
C GLU A 256 5.87 -9.65 1.07
N ILE A 257 4.60 -9.73 1.52
CA ILE A 257 4.30 -10.06 2.91
C ILE A 257 4.70 -11.48 3.31
N VAL A 258 4.74 -12.41 2.36
CA VAL A 258 5.10 -13.82 2.62
C VAL A 258 6.54 -13.99 3.13
N SER A 259 7.41 -13.04 2.81
CA SER A 259 8.82 -13.02 3.25
C SER A 259 9.10 -12.07 4.42
N ARG A 260 8.08 -11.36 4.94
CA ARG A 260 8.23 -10.29 5.92
C ARG A 260 7.45 -10.60 7.21
N PRO A 261 7.99 -11.42 8.12
CA PRO A 261 7.32 -11.71 9.39
C PRO A 261 7.22 -10.47 10.27
N GLY A 262 6.14 -10.43 11.07
CA GLY A 262 5.87 -9.29 11.96
C GLY A 262 4.95 -8.26 11.34
N LEU A 263 4.83 -7.09 11.97
CA LEU A 263 3.98 -6.00 11.51
C LEU A 263 4.77 -5.03 10.63
N THR A 264 4.27 -4.79 9.44
CA THR A 264 4.70 -3.71 8.53
C THR A 264 3.56 -2.71 8.40
N VAL A 265 3.81 -1.43 8.58
CA VAL A 265 2.82 -0.35 8.42
C VAL A 265 3.28 0.58 7.30
N GLY A 266 2.40 0.80 6.31
CA GLY A 266 2.69 1.60 5.12
C GLY A 266 3.23 0.75 3.97
N LEU A 267 2.68 1.01 2.76
CA LEU A 267 3.09 0.29 1.54
C LEU A 267 4.54 0.64 1.14
N GLU A 268 5.01 1.84 1.45
CA GLU A 268 6.39 2.30 1.22
C GLU A 268 7.44 1.39 1.84
N ASN A 269 7.09 0.70 2.94
CA ASN A 269 8.01 -0.19 3.66
C ASN A 269 8.13 -1.59 3.03
N VAL A 270 7.32 -1.89 2.02
CA VAL A 270 7.46 -3.11 1.20
C VAL A 270 7.93 -2.79 -0.23
N MET A 271 8.11 -1.50 -0.55
CA MET A 271 8.66 -1.05 -1.83
C MET A 271 10.18 -0.89 -1.73
N ASP A 272 10.90 -1.21 -2.81
CA ASP A 272 12.31 -0.82 -2.93
C ASP A 272 12.40 0.63 -3.42
N LEU A 273 12.65 1.56 -2.49
CA LEU A 273 12.74 3.01 -2.73
C LEU A 273 14.12 3.58 -2.38
N SER A 274 15.13 2.71 -2.32
CA SER A 274 16.52 3.08 -2.04
C SER A 274 17.20 3.83 -3.19
#